data_0bd4509580ce3e8d55301976b884cd80
#
_entry.id   0bd4509580ce3e8d55301976b884cd80
#
_cell.length_a   1.000
_cell.length_b   1.000
_cell.length_c   1.000
_cell.angle_alpha   90.00
_cell.angle_beta   90.00
_cell.angle_gamma   90.00
#
_symmetry.space_group_name_H-M   'P 1'
#
loop_
_entity.id
_entity.type
_entity.pdbx_description
1 polymer ?
#
loop_
_entity_poly.entity_id
_entity_poly.type
_entity_poly.pdbx_seq_one_letter_code
_entity_poly.pdbx_strand_id
1 'polypeptide(L)'
;MNDNSVWLGRFRQPVRQIAIVSGCLTLFVFAILVFNKAFLDSGVGVHEMLRPEGGVLARTFMLLLAFSLLIVGIYLSDNKGAIEPEKSGFFDVVSLVTSRIAMMSIIFIEIAMLYEVISRYVFASPTLWANEMTLWIASILFLMAGLYAMQQRSHIRIFI
;
A
#
# COMPACT_ATOMS: atom_id res chain seq x y z
N MET A 1 0.42 15.17 25.79
CA MET A 1 -0.64 15.11 24.75
C MET A 1 0.06 15.47 23.45
N ASN A 2 0.14 14.55 22.48
CA ASN A 2 0.84 14.83 21.21
C ASN A 2 -0.03 15.77 20.36
N ASP A 3 0.37 17.04 20.27
CA ASP A 3 -0.34 18.10 19.54
C ASP A 3 -0.41 17.90 18.00
N ASN A 4 0.07 16.79 17.49
CA ASN A 4 0.15 16.52 16.04
C ASN A 4 -0.98 15.64 15.50
N SER A 5 -1.96 15.24 16.32
CA SER A 5 -3.10 14.47 15.81
C SER A 5 -4.17 15.41 15.26
N VAL A 6 -4.69 15.10 14.07
CA VAL A 6 -5.67 15.93 13.37
C VAL A 6 -7.10 15.43 13.59
N TRP A 7 -7.29 14.09 13.60
CA TRP A 7 -8.63 13.49 13.75
C TRP A 7 -8.68 12.22 14.61
N LEU A 8 -7.56 11.48 14.78
CA LEU A 8 -7.54 10.28 15.61
C LEU A 8 -7.48 10.59 17.13
N GLY A 9 -6.95 11.75 17.54
CA GLY A 9 -6.90 12.17 18.94
C GLY A 9 -6.30 11.10 19.86
N ARG A 10 -7.12 10.61 20.81
CA ARG A 10 -6.74 9.58 21.79
C ARG A 10 -6.43 8.23 21.17
N PHE A 11 -7.00 7.92 20.00
CA PHE A 11 -6.80 6.63 19.32
C PHE A 11 -5.48 6.54 18.52
N ARG A 12 -4.73 7.61 18.41
CA ARG A 12 -3.46 7.62 17.65
C ARG A 12 -2.44 6.61 18.17
N GLN A 13 -2.30 6.49 19.48
CA GLN A 13 -1.34 5.55 20.10
C GLN A 13 -1.70 4.08 19.82
N PRO A 14 -2.93 3.60 20.08
CA PRO A 14 -3.30 2.25 19.77
C PRO A 14 -3.23 1.94 18.26
N VAL A 15 -3.64 2.86 17.38
CA VAL A 15 -3.53 2.69 15.93
C VAL A 15 -2.06 2.54 15.50
N ARG A 16 -1.15 3.33 16.07
CA ARG A 16 0.30 3.20 15.82
C ARG A 16 0.81 1.81 16.23
N GLN A 17 0.44 1.32 17.40
CA GLN A 17 0.84 -0.01 17.86
C GLN A 17 0.32 -1.11 16.95
N ILE A 18 -0.95 -1.04 16.56
CA ILE A 18 -1.55 -1.99 15.61
C ILE A 18 -0.85 -1.92 14.25
N ALA A 19 -0.50 -0.73 13.75
CA ALA A 19 0.23 -0.55 12.51
C ALA A 19 1.61 -1.22 12.55
N ILE A 20 2.35 -1.04 13.64
CA ILE A 20 3.68 -1.64 13.82
C ILE A 20 3.55 -3.18 13.92
N VAL A 21 2.64 -3.67 14.75
CA VAL A 21 2.44 -5.12 14.95
C VAL A 21 1.99 -5.79 13.65
N SER A 22 1.00 -5.22 12.96
CA SER A 22 0.51 -5.78 11.68
C SER A 22 1.60 -5.74 10.60
N GLY A 23 2.38 -4.67 10.52
CA GLY A 23 3.51 -4.55 9.60
C GLY A 23 4.60 -5.59 9.88
N CYS A 24 5.01 -5.74 11.14
CA CYS A 24 5.99 -6.77 11.53
C CYS A 24 5.49 -8.19 11.24
N LEU A 25 4.20 -8.46 11.50
CA LEU A 25 3.60 -9.76 11.22
C LEU A 25 3.56 -10.05 9.71
N THR A 26 3.22 -9.05 8.90
CA THR A 26 3.23 -9.16 7.44
C THR A 26 4.64 -9.46 6.91
N LEU A 27 5.65 -8.75 7.41
CA LEU A 27 7.05 -8.99 7.05
C LEU A 27 7.53 -10.37 7.49
N PHE A 28 7.10 -10.84 8.66
CA PHE A 28 7.45 -12.16 9.16
C PHE A 28 6.85 -13.28 8.29
N VAL A 29 5.57 -13.17 7.93
CA VAL A 29 4.92 -14.14 7.02
C VAL A 29 5.56 -14.08 5.62
N PHE A 30 5.92 -12.89 5.14
CA PHE A 30 6.65 -12.74 3.88
C PHE A 30 8.01 -13.43 3.93
N ALA A 31 8.77 -13.27 5.02
CA ALA A 31 10.05 -13.94 5.20
C ALA A 31 9.91 -15.47 5.18
N ILE A 32 8.85 -16.02 5.80
CA ILE A 32 8.56 -17.47 5.74
C ILE A 32 8.27 -17.91 4.30
N LEU A 33 7.48 -17.14 3.54
CA LEU A 33 7.19 -17.46 2.14
C LEU A 33 8.45 -17.48 1.29
N VAL A 34 9.30 -16.47 1.44
CA VAL A 34 10.60 -16.39 0.74
C VAL A 34 11.51 -17.53 1.13
N PHE A 35 11.60 -17.85 2.42
CA PHE A 35 12.40 -18.97 2.91
C PHE A 35 11.93 -20.30 2.35
N ASN A 36 10.61 -20.58 2.38
CA ASN A 36 10.03 -21.78 1.81
C ASN A 36 10.32 -21.90 0.31
N LYS A 37 10.26 -20.78 -0.43
CA LYS A 37 10.58 -20.78 -1.87
C LYS A 37 12.06 -21.03 -2.12
N ALA A 38 12.94 -20.44 -1.32
CA ALA A 38 14.39 -20.51 -1.55
C ALA A 38 15.01 -21.86 -1.12
N PHE A 39 14.49 -22.48 -0.07
CA PHE A 39 15.12 -23.64 0.55
C PHE A 39 14.35 -24.95 0.44
N LEU A 40 13.03 -24.91 0.33
CA LEU A 40 12.18 -26.10 0.31
C LEU A 40 11.60 -26.42 -1.08
N ASP A 41 11.81 -25.55 -2.06
CA ASP A 41 11.26 -25.65 -3.42
C ASP A 41 9.73 -25.90 -3.48
N SER A 42 9.08 -25.83 -2.32
CA SER A 42 7.64 -26.03 -2.12
C SER A 42 6.88 -24.70 -1.99
N GLY A 43 7.60 -23.59 -2.21
CA GLY A 43 7.04 -22.25 -2.04
C GLY A 43 6.13 -21.85 -3.20
N VAL A 44 5.04 -21.19 -2.84
CA VAL A 44 4.09 -20.60 -3.78
C VAL A 44 4.73 -19.38 -4.45
N GLY A 45 4.76 -19.35 -5.78
CA GLY A 45 5.21 -18.19 -6.55
C GLY A 45 4.25 -17.01 -6.38
N VAL A 46 4.73 -15.78 -6.62
CA VAL A 46 3.90 -14.57 -6.49
C VAL A 46 2.66 -14.63 -7.39
N HIS A 47 2.79 -15.21 -8.59
CA HIS A 47 1.66 -15.41 -9.51
C HIS A 47 0.63 -16.43 -9.03
N GLU A 48 1.04 -17.39 -8.17
CA GLU A 48 0.16 -18.40 -7.58
C GLU A 48 -0.56 -17.88 -6.33
N MET A 49 -0.01 -16.84 -5.68
CA MET A 49 -0.66 -16.20 -4.52
C MET A 49 -2.01 -15.58 -4.87
N LEU A 50 -2.16 -15.12 -6.10
CA LEU A 50 -3.39 -14.51 -6.61
C LEU A 50 -4.43 -15.54 -7.07
N ARG A 51 -4.04 -16.83 -7.21
CA ARG A 51 -4.96 -17.88 -7.60
C ARG A 51 -5.74 -18.44 -6.41
N PRO A 52 -6.99 -18.91 -6.61
CA PRO A 52 -7.78 -19.55 -5.54
C PRO A 52 -7.10 -20.79 -4.93
N GLU A 53 -6.21 -21.43 -5.69
CA GLU A 53 -5.45 -22.62 -5.30
C GLU A 53 -4.22 -22.28 -4.44
N GLY A 54 -3.87 -21.01 -4.31
CA GLY A 54 -2.82 -20.56 -3.42
C GLY A 54 -3.07 -21.04 -1.99
N GLY A 55 -2.08 -21.65 -1.36
CA GLY A 55 -2.20 -22.25 -0.03
C GLY A 55 -2.66 -21.25 1.04
N VAL A 56 -3.10 -21.76 2.18
CA VAL A 56 -3.59 -20.95 3.33
C VAL A 56 -2.60 -19.85 3.71
N LEU A 57 -1.31 -20.13 3.65
CA LEU A 57 -0.24 -19.18 4.00
C LEU A 57 -0.22 -17.95 3.06
N ALA A 58 -0.40 -18.17 1.76
CA ALA A 58 -0.44 -17.09 0.77
C ALA A 58 -1.67 -16.21 0.94
N ARG A 59 -2.84 -16.79 1.20
CA ARG A 59 -4.07 -16.04 1.51
C ARG A 59 -3.94 -15.23 2.79
N THR A 60 -3.37 -15.82 3.83
CA THR A 60 -3.10 -15.12 5.10
C THR A 60 -2.17 -13.92 4.88
N PHE A 61 -1.13 -14.09 4.06
CA PHE A 61 -0.23 -12.99 3.70
C PHE A 61 -0.97 -11.85 2.99
N MET A 62 -1.81 -12.16 1.99
CA MET A 62 -2.56 -11.15 1.26
C MET A 62 -3.54 -10.37 2.16
N LEU A 63 -4.25 -11.07 3.05
CA LEU A 63 -5.16 -10.44 4.00
C LEU A 63 -4.41 -9.56 5.01
N LEU A 64 -3.28 -10.03 5.53
CA LEU A 64 -2.42 -9.26 6.43
C LEU A 64 -1.83 -8.04 5.74
N LEU A 65 -1.40 -8.17 4.49
CA LEU A 65 -0.88 -7.07 3.69
C LEU A 65 -1.95 -5.99 3.50
N ALA A 66 -3.16 -6.37 3.05
CA ALA A 66 -4.26 -5.44 2.86
C ALA A 66 -4.66 -4.75 4.17
N PHE A 67 -4.74 -5.50 5.27
CA PHE A 67 -5.05 -4.95 6.60
C PHE A 67 -3.94 -4.00 7.08
N SER A 68 -2.69 -4.38 6.95
CA SER A 68 -1.53 -3.56 7.31
C SER A 68 -1.50 -2.25 6.52
N LEU A 69 -1.71 -2.29 5.20
CA LEU A 69 -1.79 -1.09 4.37
C LEU A 69 -2.92 -0.15 4.79
N LEU A 70 -4.09 -0.69 5.11
CA LEU A 70 -5.23 0.09 5.63
C LEU A 70 -4.88 0.79 6.94
N ILE A 71 -4.37 0.07 7.92
CA ILE A 71 -4.04 0.64 9.25
C ILE A 71 -2.92 1.67 9.15
N VAL A 72 -1.88 1.40 8.34
CA VAL A 72 -0.80 2.37 8.10
C VAL A 72 -1.34 3.61 7.36
N GLY A 73 -2.24 3.43 6.38
CA GLY A 73 -2.92 4.53 5.69
C GLY A 73 -3.72 5.41 6.67
N ILE A 74 -4.47 4.80 7.58
CA ILE A 74 -5.22 5.48 8.64
C ILE A 74 -4.25 6.26 9.56
N TYR A 75 -3.17 5.64 10.00
CA TYR A 75 -2.18 6.29 10.85
C TYR A 75 -1.52 7.48 10.17
N LEU A 76 -1.10 7.33 8.91
CA LEU A 76 -0.45 8.39 8.13
C LEU A 76 -1.42 9.53 7.78
N SER A 77 -2.71 9.24 7.66
CA SER A 77 -3.73 10.26 7.39
C SER A 77 -3.95 11.22 8.56
N ASP A 78 -3.51 10.87 9.76
CA ASP A 78 -3.60 11.72 10.95
C ASP A 78 -2.49 12.79 11.03
N ASN A 79 -1.59 12.87 10.07
CA ASN A 79 -0.58 13.91 9.99
C ASN A 79 -1.09 15.10 9.18
N LYS A 80 -0.89 16.32 9.70
CA LYS A 80 -1.19 17.56 8.96
C LYS A 80 -0.21 17.72 7.81
N GLY A 81 -0.72 17.70 6.58
CA GLY A 81 0.06 18.12 5.41
C GLY A 81 0.10 19.65 5.30
N ALA A 82 1.14 20.20 4.67
CA ALA A 82 1.33 21.65 4.58
C ALA A 82 0.25 22.36 3.73
N ILE A 83 -0.48 21.65 2.89
CA ILE A 83 -1.42 22.21 1.89
C ILE A 83 -2.84 21.59 2.04
N GLU A 84 -3.06 20.77 3.05
CA GLU A 84 -4.34 20.09 3.20
C GLU A 84 -5.40 21.02 3.80
N PRO A 85 -6.61 21.11 3.18
CA PRO A 85 -7.72 21.87 3.74
C PRO A 85 -8.18 21.30 5.08
N GLU A 86 -8.81 22.12 5.91
CA GLU A 86 -9.42 21.63 7.15
C GLU A 86 -10.47 20.56 6.86
N LYS A 87 -10.41 19.47 7.63
CA LYS A 87 -11.29 18.32 7.47
C LYS A 87 -12.67 18.67 8.00
N SER A 88 -13.66 18.67 7.14
CA SER A 88 -15.04 19.03 7.49
C SER A 88 -16.01 17.87 7.51
N GLY A 89 -15.62 16.67 7.03
CA GLY A 89 -16.54 15.54 6.94
C GLY A 89 -15.91 14.15 6.82
N PHE A 90 -16.76 13.14 6.88
CA PHE A 90 -16.36 11.73 6.73
C PHE A 90 -15.68 11.46 5.39
N PHE A 91 -16.19 12.03 4.30
CA PHE A 91 -15.62 11.86 2.96
C PHE A 91 -14.21 12.46 2.85
N ASP A 92 -13.90 13.52 3.59
CA ASP A 92 -12.57 14.12 3.63
C ASP A 92 -11.55 13.17 4.27
N VAL A 93 -11.95 12.50 5.35
CA VAL A 93 -11.12 11.48 5.99
C VAL A 93 -10.87 10.29 5.06
N VAL A 94 -11.92 9.80 4.38
CA VAL A 94 -11.80 8.69 3.41
C VAL A 94 -10.84 9.06 2.29
N SER A 95 -11.01 10.24 1.69
CA SER A 95 -10.14 10.74 0.63
C SER A 95 -8.68 10.84 1.08
N LEU A 96 -8.45 11.30 2.32
CA LEU A 96 -7.11 11.42 2.88
C LEU A 96 -6.46 10.07 3.13
N VAL A 97 -7.19 9.10 3.71
CA VAL A 97 -6.71 7.72 3.89
C VAL A 97 -6.35 7.10 2.55
N THR A 98 -7.23 7.26 1.56
CA THR A 98 -7.04 6.77 0.19
C THR A 98 -5.80 7.38 -0.47
N SER A 99 -5.56 8.68 -0.26
CA SER A 99 -4.34 9.34 -0.79
C SER A 99 -3.06 8.79 -0.17
N ARG A 100 -3.06 8.46 1.13
CA ARG A 100 -1.89 7.84 1.78
C ARG A 100 -1.62 6.43 1.29
N ILE A 101 -2.67 5.65 1.06
CA ILE A 101 -2.55 4.32 0.43
C ILE A 101 -1.99 4.46 -0.99
N ALA A 102 -2.46 5.45 -1.76
CA ALA A 102 -1.95 5.73 -3.09
C ALA A 102 -0.44 6.07 -3.07
N MET A 103 0.02 6.90 -2.13
CA MET A 103 1.45 7.20 -1.97
C MET A 103 2.29 5.95 -1.67
N MET A 104 1.82 5.07 -0.78
CA MET A 104 2.51 3.80 -0.51
C MET A 104 2.54 2.88 -1.73
N SER A 105 1.47 2.88 -2.53
CA SER A 105 1.39 2.09 -3.76
C SER A 105 2.39 2.58 -4.83
N ILE A 106 2.67 3.88 -4.91
CA ILE A 106 3.71 4.42 -5.79
C ILE A 106 5.08 3.85 -5.41
N ILE A 107 5.44 3.90 -4.12
CA ILE A 107 6.72 3.34 -3.64
C ILE A 107 6.82 1.86 -3.98
N PHE A 108 5.73 1.10 -3.83
CA PHE A 108 5.71 -0.32 -4.20
C PHE A 108 5.94 -0.52 -5.70
N ILE A 109 5.30 0.28 -6.55
CA ILE A 109 5.49 0.24 -8.02
C ILE A 109 6.96 0.50 -8.36
N GLU A 110 7.58 1.53 -7.76
CA GLU A 110 8.99 1.86 -8.01
C GLU A 110 9.92 0.71 -7.64
N ILE A 111 9.73 0.10 -6.47
CA ILE A 111 10.53 -1.05 -6.03
C ILE A 111 10.33 -2.26 -6.95
N ALA A 112 9.08 -2.57 -7.32
CA ALA A 112 8.76 -3.69 -8.20
C ALA A 112 9.36 -3.52 -9.60
N MET A 113 9.31 -2.29 -10.15
CA MET A 113 9.90 -1.99 -11.45
C MET A 113 11.42 -2.01 -11.40
N LEU A 114 12.03 -1.51 -10.32
CA LEU A 114 13.48 -1.61 -10.13
C LEU A 114 13.93 -3.08 -10.07
N TYR A 115 13.18 -3.91 -9.34
CA TYR A 115 13.42 -5.35 -9.30
C TYR A 115 13.33 -6.00 -10.69
N GLU A 116 12.30 -5.67 -11.48
CA GLU A 116 12.13 -6.16 -12.84
C GLU A 116 13.31 -5.77 -13.75
N VAL A 117 13.75 -4.50 -13.67
CA VAL A 117 14.90 -4.01 -14.45
C VAL A 117 16.18 -4.78 -14.10
N ILE A 118 16.46 -4.96 -12.81
CA ILE A 118 17.63 -5.72 -12.36
C ILE A 118 17.54 -7.18 -12.82
N SER A 119 16.39 -7.82 -12.63
CA SER A 119 16.18 -9.21 -13.04
C SER A 119 16.36 -9.40 -14.53
N ARG A 120 15.89 -8.47 -15.34
CA ARG A 120 15.98 -8.52 -16.80
C ARG A 120 17.39 -8.30 -17.32
N TYR A 121 18.08 -7.26 -16.81
CA TYR A 121 19.37 -6.84 -17.39
C TYR A 121 20.57 -7.48 -16.71
N VAL A 122 20.50 -7.82 -15.42
CA VAL A 122 21.62 -8.43 -14.70
C VAL A 122 21.53 -9.96 -14.72
N PHE A 123 20.33 -10.50 -14.51
CA PHE A 123 20.12 -11.95 -14.41
C PHE A 123 19.56 -12.57 -15.70
N ALA A 124 19.25 -11.78 -16.73
CA ALA A 124 18.62 -12.21 -17.98
C ALA A 124 17.33 -13.05 -17.75
N SER A 125 16.63 -12.80 -16.65
CA SER A 125 15.44 -13.52 -16.20
C SER A 125 14.27 -12.54 -16.01
N PRO A 126 13.56 -12.17 -17.10
CA PRO A 126 12.45 -11.22 -17.01
C PRO A 126 11.29 -11.80 -16.18
N THR A 127 10.69 -10.97 -15.33
CA THR A 127 9.54 -11.33 -14.52
C THR A 127 8.25 -10.74 -15.12
N LEU A 128 7.38 -11.60 -15.65
CA LEU A 128 6.11 -11.16 -16.24
C LEU A 128 5.16 -10.55 -15.20
N TRP A 129 5.16 -11.11 -13.98
CA TRP A 129 4.24 -10.72 -12.92
C TRP A 129 4.47 -9.28 -12.41
N ALA A 130 5.73 -8.81 -12.37
CA ALA A 130 6.03 -7.47 -11.86
C ALA A 130 5.40 -6.39 -12.75
N ASN A 131 5.50 -6.54 -14.06
CA ASN A 131 4.92 -5.61 -15.02
C ASN A 131 3.38 -5.60 -14.97
N GLU A 132 2.75 -6.76 -14.96
CA GLU A 132 1.28 -6.86 -14.88
C GLU A 132 0.74 -6.29 -13.57
N MET A 133 1.36 -6.63 -12.44
CA MET A 133 0.93 -6.17 -11.13
C MET A 133 1.06 -4.65 -10.97
N THR A 134 2.15 -4.06 -11.48
CA THR A 134 2.32 -2.61 -11.44
C THR A 134 1.30 -1.87 -12.29
N LEU A 135 0.90 -2.39 -13.44
CA LEU A 135 -0.17 -1.83 -14.27
C LEU A 135 -1.53 -1.86 -13.55
N TRP A 136 -1.87 -2.97 -12.89
CA TRP A 136 -3.10 -3.07 -12.09
C TRP A 136 -3.13 -2.08 -10.93
N ILE A 137 -2.04 -2.00 -10.19
CA ILE A 137 -1.91 -1.05 -9.07
C ILE A 137 -1.98 0.39 -9.58
N ALA A 138 -1.31 0.71 -10.69
CA ALA A 138 -1.35 2.04 -11.29
C ALA A 138 -2.77 2.44 -11.70
N SER A 139 -3.56 1.53 -12.26
CA SER A 139 -4.95 1.80 -12.65
C SER A 139 -5.82 2.16 -11.43
N ILE A 140 -5.70 1.40 -10.34
CA ILE A 140 -6.40 1.69 -9.07
C ILE A 140 -5.92 3.03 -8.49
N LEU A 141 -4.62 3.28 -8.54
CA LEU A 141 -4.01 4.51 -8.04
C LEU A 141 -4.54 5.75 -8.75
N PHE A 142 -4.72 5.71 -10.07
CA PHE A 142 -5.31 6.82 -10.82
C PHE A 142 -6.73 7.14 -10.36
N LEU A 143 -7.55 6.12 -10.10
CA LEU A 143 -8.90 6.31 -9.57
C LEU A 143 -8.87 6.95 -8.18
N MET A 144 -7.98 6.47 -7.31
CA MET A 144 -7.83 6.99 -5.94
C MET A 144 -7.29 8.41 -5.92
N ALA A 145 -6.29 8.71 -6.74
CA ALA A 145 -5.70 10.04 -6.84
C ALA A 145 -6.70 11.07 -7.37
N GLY A 146 -7.62 10.67 -8.26
CA GLY A 146 -8.69 11.52 -8.75
C GLY A 146 -9.61 12.03 -7.64
N LEU A 147 -9.99 11.16 -6.70
CA LEU A 147 -10.80 11.56 -5.53
C LEU A 147 -10.11 12.63 -4.67
N TYR A 148 -8.83 12.45 -4.42
CA TYR A 148 -8.04 13.40 -3.63
C TYR A 148 -7.85 14.73 -4.36
N ALA A 149 -7.58 14.69 -5.67
CA ALA A 149 -7.44 15.91 -6.48
C ALA A 149 -8.75 16.72 -6.54
N MET A 150 -9.89 16.07 -6.60
CA MET A 150 -11.21 16.73 -6.54
C MET A 150 -11.44 17.40 -5.18
N GLN A 151 -11.10 16.74 -4.08
CA GLN A 151 -11.24 17.28 -2.73
C GLN A 151 -10.36 18.52 -2.53
N GLN A 152 -9.13 18.50 -3.02
CA GLN A 152 -8.19 19.62 -2.91
C GLN A 152 -8.54 20.79 -3.84
N ARG A 153 -9.58 20.67 -4.68
CA ARG A 153 -9.93 21.66 -5.71
C ARG A 153 -8.73 22.05 -6.60
N SER A 154 -7.74 21.18 -6.72
CA SER A 154 -6.52 21.38 -7.49
C SER A 154 -6.70 21.08 -8.99
N HIS A 155 -7.93 20.74 -9.41
CA HIS A 155 -8.25 20.60 -10.83
C HIS A 155 -7.99 21.91 -11.57
N ILE A 156 -7.29 21.82 -12.69
CA ILE A 156 -7.03 22.94 -13.59
C ILE A 156 -8.38 23.54 -14.00
N ARG A 157 -8.69 24.71 -13.46
CA ARG A 157 -9.82 25.51 -13.94
C ARG A 157 -9.35 26.27 -15.16
N ILE A 158 -9.82 25.86 -16.32
CA ILE A 158 -9.67 26.66 -17.52
C ILE A 158 -10.66 27.84 -17.37
N PHE A 159 -10.15 29.03 -17.04
CA PHE A 159 -10.91 30.25 -17.13
C PHE A 159 -10.92 30.63 -18.61
N ILE A 160 -12.07 30.51 -19.25
CA ILE A 160 -12.35 31.04 -20.58
C ILE A 160 -12.83 32.49 -20.42
#